data_c14738a57d4d9593d62bd302bd561c92
#
_entry.id   c14738a57d4d9593d62bd302bd561c92
#
_cell.length_a   1.000
_cell.length_b   1.000
_cell.length_c   1.000
_cell.angle_alpha   90.00
_cell.angle_beta   90.00
_cell.angle_gamma   90.00
#
_symmetry.space_group_name_H-M   'P 1'
#
loop_
_entity.id
_entity.type
_entity.pdbx_description
1 polymer ?
#
loop_
_entity_poly.entity_id
_entity_poly.type
_entity_poly.pdbx_seq_one_letter_code
_entity_poly.pdbx_strand_id
1 'polypeptide(L)'
;MHELTQLIKDDMRPALGVTEPGAIAYAVSKAKSYVPGELEQVTLLLNSGMYKNAYTCGIPNSHFYGNEYAAALGVVAGKPEKELESLADVTEADNVAAEQLVKDGKITVKMSKITSRIFIEACVKTTGGEAMVQIRDAHTNIVRIEANGEVLLEKEEASVEGGHEEKPLIHNYTLKQIYEYAKEVPAEEIEFIKAAYEMNYALFEEGIQNPRTTYARYLLEKNGGKIISDDELKTASLLCNAAIEARVIGLDKPAMSITGSGAHGIIATMPLYGVCKIRGLSDETLYRATALSYLICMYIKEYSGKLSAFCGCGIAAGTGMACALVFLHGGDEHAMARTINNMSSSITGMICHGGNKGCTMKGVVAVNAAFQSADFAMHEIFIDDIHGINGFTPEDTMRHMGEIASPGMIGTEKTIVDILQEKSE
;
A
#
# COMPACT_ATOMS: atom_id res chain seq x y z
N MET A 1 22.86 6.34 14.01
CA MET A 1 21.88 5.91 13.01
C MET A 1 21.55 7.08 12.11
N HIS A 2 21.63 6.90 10.81
CA HIS A 2 21.34 7.95 9.82
C HIS A 2 19.84 8.27 9.82
N GLU A 3 19.44 9.52 9.57
CA GLU A 3 18.02 9.93 9.59
C GLU A 3 17.17 9.25 8.51
N LEU A 4 17.74 8.93 7.33
CA LEU A 4 17.06 8.11 6.31
C LEU A 4 16.83 6.66 6.78
N THR A 5 17.75 6.10 7.57
CA THR A 5 17.55 4.79 8.21
C THR A 5 16.36 4.82 9.17
N GLN A 6 16.31 5.88 10.00
CA GLN A 6 15.20 6.06 10.94
C GLN A 6 13.88 6.23 10.20
N LEU A 7 13.87 7.03 9.13
CA LEU A 7 12.69 7.24 8.29
C LEU A 7 12.12 5.93 7.74
N ILE A 8 12.97 5.07 7.17
CA ILE A 8 12.55 3.74 6.69
C ILE A 8 12.00 2.91 7.84
N LYS A 9 12.71 2.85 8.97
CA LYS A 9 12.34 2.05 10.14
C LYS A 9 11.00 2.47 10.75
N ASP A 10 10.72 3.76 10.75
CA ASP A 10 9.48 4.30 11.29
C ASP A 10 8.27 4.05 10.38
N ASP A 11 8.50 3.92 9.07
CA ASP A 11 7.42 3.70 8.10
C ASP A 11 7.15 2.20 7.83
N MET A 12 8.13 1.33 8.02
CA MET A 12 7.95 -0.12 7.88
C MET A 12 7.00 -0.67 8.95
N ARG A 13 5.85 -1.22 8.52
CA ARG A 13 4.84 -1.82 9.42
C ARG A 13 4.24 -3.08 8.81
N PRO A 14 4.08 -4.17 9.59
CA PRO A 14 3.26 -5.30 9.18
C PRO A 14 1.82 -4.89 8.91
N ALA A 15 1.21 -5.45 7.85
CA ALA A 15 -0.19 -5.24 7.54
C ALA A 15 -0.80 -6.52 6.96
N LEU A 16 -1.87 -7.00 7.59
CA LEU A 16 -2.60 -8.18 7.15
C LEU A 16 -3.65 -7.79 6.11
N GLY A 17 -3.57 -8.38 4.91
CA GLY A 17 -4.46 -8.07 3.80
C GLY A 17 -4.31 -6.64 3.27
N VAL A 18 -5.36 -6.14 2.63
CA VAL A 18 -5.46 -4.73 2.23
C VAL A 18 -5.71 -3.88 3.45
N THR A 19 -5.00 -2.77 3.60
CA THR A 19 -4.97 -1.97 4.83
C THR A 19 -6.32 -1.36 5.20
N GLU A 20 -7.12 -0.99 4.21
CA GLU A 20 -8.37 -0.26 4.42
C GLU A 20 -9.46 -1.09 5.13
N PRO A 21 -9.73 -2.37 4.80
CA PRO A 21 -10.66 -3.20 5.58
C PRO A 21 -10.20 -3.40 7.02
N GLY A 22 -8.90 -3.57 7.25
CA GLY A 22 -8.34 -3.66 8.60
C GLY A 22 -8.61 -2.39 9.41
N ALA A 23 -8.41 -1.22 8.80
CA ALA A 23 -8.68 0.07 9.44
C ALA A 23 -10.17 0.29 9.73
N ILE A 24 -11.07 -0.13 8.82
CA ILE A 24 -12.52 -0.09 9.03
C ILE A 24 -12.90 -1.00 10.21
N ALA A 25 -12.43 -2.25 10.19
CA ALA A 25 -12.73 -3.20 11.27
C ALA A 25 -12.16 -2.72 12.62
N TYR A 26 -10.97 -2.13 12.62
CA TYR A 26 -10.38 -1.51 13.80
C TYR A 26 -11.25 -0.39 14.37
N ALA A 27 -11.69 0.57 13.52
CA ALA A 27 -12.55 1.66 13.95
C ALA A 27 -13.88 1.15 14.53
N VAL A 28 -14.52 0.19 13.84
CA VAL A 28 -15.80 -0.40 14.27
C VAL A 28 -15.67 -1.21 15.55
N SER A 29 -14.67 -2.10 15.65
CA SER A 29 -14.44 -2.90 16.87
C SER A 29 -14.10 -2.01 18.07
N LYS A 30 -13.34 -0.94 17.84
CA LYS A 30 -13.03 0.05 18.87
C LYS A 30 -14.29 0.77 19.34
N ALA A 31 -15.16 1.24 18.45
CA ALA A 31 -16.43 1.84 18.81
C ALA A 31 -17.32 0.83 19.58
N LYS A 32 -17.44 -0.41 19.07
CA LYS A 32 -18.22 -1.47 19.72
C LYS A 32 -17.75 -1.77 21.14
N SER A 33 -16.45 -1.64 21.44
CA SER A 33 -15.90 -1.91 22.78
C SER A 33 -16.40 -0.95 23.87
N TYR A 34 -16.97 0.19 23.50
CA TYR A 34 -17.51 1.17 24.45
C TYR A 34 -19.01 1.00 24.76
N VAL A 35 -19.72 0.19 23.96
CA VAL A 35 -21.16 0.03 24.09
C VAL A 35 -21.56 -1.45 24.19
N PRO A 36 -22.17 -1.88 25.34
CA PRO A 36 -22.62 -3.26 25.51
C PRO A 36 -23.94 -3.52 24.75
N GLY A 37 -24.34 -4.77 24.72
CA GLY A 37 -25.65 -5.15 24.20
C GLY A 37 -25.64 -5.59 22.74
N GLU A 38 -26.85 -5.87 22.23
CA GLU A 38 -27.08 -6.35 20.87
C GLU A 38 -26.94 -5.22 19.85
N LEU A 39 -26.36 -5.54 18.67
CA LEU A 39 -26.18 -4.56 17.59
C LEU A 39 -27.55 -4.14 17.02
N GLU A 40 -27.76 -2.83 16.95
CA GLU A 40 -28.88 -2.23 16.22
C GLU A 40 -28.41 -1.77 14.83
N GLN A 41 -27.32 -0.97 14.74
CA GLN A 41 -26.84 -0.38 13.50
C GLN A 41 -25.34 -0.05 13.58
N VAL A 42 -24.66 -0.19 12.44
CA VAL A 42 -23.35 0.42 12.16
C VAL A 42 -23.51 1.41 11.03
N THR A 43 -22.99 2.62 11.22
CA THR A 43 -22.87 3.62 10.14
C THR A 43 -21.42 3.97 9.95
N LEU A 44 -20.91 3.76 8.73
CA LEU A 44 -19.58 4.18 8.30
C LEU A 44 -19.66 5.42 7.43
N LEU A 45 -18.81 6.41 7.69
CA LEU A 45 -18.57 7.54 6.83
C LEU A 45 -17.09 7.53 6.43
N LEU A 46 -16.81 7.39 5.13
CA LEU A 46 -15.48 7.19 4.58
C LEU A 46 -15.14 8.29 3.57
N ASN A 47 -13.87 8.74 3.51
CA ASN A 47 -13.44 9.53 2.34
C ASN A 47 -13.37 8.64 1.08
N SER A 48 -13.28 9.26 -0.09
CA SER A 48 -13.29 8.56 -1.37
C SER A 48 -12.23 7.48 -1.48
N GLY A 49 -11.01 7.75 -1.01
CA GLY A 49 -9.90 6.81 -1.04
C GLY A 49 -10.17 5.56 -0.22
N MET A 50 -10.65 5.71 1.03
CA MET A 50 -11.02 4.59 1.90
C MET A 50 -12.18 3.80 1.29
N TYR A 51 -13.25 4.48 0.86
CA TYR A 51 -14.41 3.86 0.22
C TYR A 51 -14.01 3.01 -0.99
N LYS A 52 -13.28 3.60 -1.93
CA LYS A 52 -12.84 2.95 -3.16
C LYS A 52 -11.90 1.78 -2.90
N ASN A 53 -10.90 1.96 -2.03
CA ASN A 53 -9.86 0.97 -1.83
C ASN A 53 -10.37 -0.30 -1.14
N ALA A 54 -11.28 -0.16 -0.19
CA ALA A 54 -11.91 -1.30 0.48
C ALA A 54 -13.09 -1.91 -0.30
N TYR A 55 -13.61 -1.25 -1.35
CA TYR A 55 -14.85 -1.59 -2.03
C TYR A 55 -14.98 -3.06 -2.47
N THR A 56 -13.90 -3.65 -3.00
CA THR A 56 -13.88 -5.05 -3.47
C THR A 56 -12.65 -5.82 -3.03
N CYS A 57 -11.89 -5.35 -2.03
CA CYS A 57 -10.73 -6.09 -1.56
C CYS A 57 -11.13 -7.27 -0.68
N GLY A 58 -10.37 -8.34 -0.76
CA GLY A 58 -10.52 -9.50 0.10
C GLY A 58 -10.25 -9.14 1.55
N ILE A 59 -11.01 -9.74 2.44
CA ILE A 59 -10.89 -9.57 3.89
C ILE A 59 -10.12 -10.77 4.45
N PRO A 60 -9.13 -10.56 5.35
CA PRO A 60 -8.40 -11.65 5.96
C PRO A 60 -9.33 -12.68 6.64
N ASN A 61 -9.04 -13.96 6.45
CA ASN A 61 -9.79 -15.09 7.02
C ASN A 61 -11.28 -15.12 6.65
N SER A 62 -11.64 -14.44 5.55
CA SER A 62 -12.99 -14.40 5.04
C SER A 62 -13.06 -14.72 3.55
N HIS A 63 -14.20 -15.21 3.09
CA HIS A 63 -14.54 -15.32 1.68
C HIS A 63 -15.29 -14.10 1.15
N PHE A 64 -15.67 -13.18 2.05
CA PHE A 64 -16.30 -11.91 1.70
C PHE A 64 -15.28 -10.83 1.34
N TYR A 65 -15.76 -9.72 0.81
CA TYR A 65 -15.01 -8.54 0.43
C TYR A 65 -15.85 -7.27 0.60
N GLY A 66 -15.17 -6.15 0.68
CA GLY A 66 -15.81 -4.83 0.67
C GLY A 66 -16.02 -4.20 2.05
N ASN A 67 -16.47 -2.95 1.98
CA ASN A 67 -16.62 -2.07 3.16
C ASN A 67 -17.61 -2.62 4.19
N GLU A 68 -18.76 -3.13 3.72
CA GLU A 68 -19.84 -3.61 4.59
C GLU A 68 -19.43 -4.83 5.40
N TYR A 69 -18.79 -5.81 4.72
CA TYR A 69 -18.32 -7.02 5.40
C TYR A 69 -17.13 -6.74 6.33
N ALA A 70 -16.25 -5.78 5.97
CA ALA A 70 -15.19 -5.34 6.87
C ALA A 70 -15.76 -4.74 8.18
N ALA A 71 -16.83 -3.95 8.07
CA ALA A 71 -17.53 -3.41 9.24
C ALA A 71 -18.26 -4.49 10.04
N ALA A 72 -18.99 -5.38 9.38
CA ALA A 72 -19.70 -6.47 10.02
C ALA A 72 -18.75 -7.40 10.79
N LEU A 73 -17.64 -7.81 10.18
CA LEU A 73 -16.62 -8.62 10.85
C LEU A 73 -15.93 -7.85 11.99
N GLY A 74 -15.75 -6.53 11.83
CA GLY A 74 -15.27 -5.67 12.91
C GLY A 74 -16.16 -5.69 14.15
N VAL A 75 -17.50 -5.76 13.97
CA VAL A 75 -18.46 -5.90 15.09
C VAL A 75 -18.40 -7.30 15.71
N VAL A 76 -18.36 -8.34 14.87
CA VAL A 76 -18.51 -9.74 15.30
C VAL A 76 -17.25 -10.29 15.95
N ALA A 77 -16.10 -10.06 15.32
CA ALA A 77 -14.82 -10.70 15.67
C ALA A 77 -13.64 -9.73 15.84
N GLY A 78 -13.84 -8.44 15.55
CA GLY A 78 -12.75 -7.47 15.56
C GLY A 78 -12.11 -7.29 16.92
N LYS A 79 -10.76 -7.34 16.94
CA LYS A 79 -9.92 -7.13 18.13
C LYS A 79 -9.18 -5.80 18.02
N PRO A 80 -9.68 -4.74 18.70
CA PRO A 80 -9.12 -3.40 18.54
C PRO A 80 -7.67 -3.28 19.04
N GLU A 81 -7.21 -4.14 19.93
CA GLU A 81 -5.83 -4.20 20.41
C GLU A 81 -4.83 -4.67 19.34
N LYS A 82 -5.31 -5.28 18.26
CA LYS A 82 -4.50 -5.73 17.11
C LYS A 82 -4.45 -4.72 15.96
N GLU A 83 -5.10 -3.57 16.08
CA GLU A 83 -5.12 -2.50 15.07
C GLU A 83 -5.42 -3.03 13.65
N LEU A 84 -4.47 -2.92 12.70
CA LEU A 84 -4.64 -3.37 11.31
C LEU A 84 -4.74 -4.90 11.14
N GLU A 85 -4.40 -5.65 12.18
CA GLU A 85 -4.57 -7.11 12.25
C GLU A 85 -5.82 -7.50 13.05
N SER A 86 -6.75 -6.56 13.26
CA SER A 86 -7.99 -6.77 14.06
C SER A 86 -8.84 -7.96 13.60
N LEU A 87 -8.71 -8.38 12.33
CA LEU A 87 -9.43 -9.52 11.73
C LEU A 87 -8.59 -10.80 11.65
N ALA A 88 -7.42 -10.87 12.29
CA ALA A 88 -6.54 -12.03 12.21
C ALA A 88 -7.15 -13.34 12.74
N ASP A 89 -8.11 -13.25 13.68
CA ASP A 89 -8.71 -14.41 14.33
C ASP A 89 -10.14 -14.72 13.85
N VAL A 90 -10.57 -14.16 12.72
CA VAL A 90 -11.91 -14.42 12.13
C VAL A 90 -12.06 -15.90 11.81
N THR A 91 -13.19 -16.46 12.22
CA THR A 91 -13.58 -17.86 12.00
C THR A 91 -14.72 -17.97 10.99
N GLU A 92 -15.04 -19.20 10.56
CA GLU A 92 -16.21 -19.44 9.69
C GLU A 92 -17.54 -19.07 10.37
N ALA A 93 -17.66 -19.28 11.68
CA ALA A 93 -18.85 -18.87 12.43
C ALA A 93 -19.03 -17.34 12.42
N ASP A 94 -17.93 -16.58 12.49
CA ASP A 94 -17.95 -15.12 12.39
C ASP A 94 -18.35 -14.65 11.00
N ASN A 95 -17.90 -15.35 9.96
CA ASN A 95 -18.33 -15.08 8.58
C ASN A 95 -19.85 -15.22 8.41
N VAL A 96 -20.43 -16.29 8.95
CA VAL A 96 -21.90 -16.51 8.94
C VAL A 96 -22.64 -15.42 9.69
N ALA A 97 -22.13 -15.02 10.86
CA ALA A 97 -22.76 -13.97 11.67
C ALA A 97 -22.66 -12.59 10.97
N ALA A 98 -21.51 -12.28 10.36
CA ALA A 98 -21.32 -11.05 9.60
C ALA A 98 -22.23 -10.98 8.36
N GLU A 99 -22.40 -12.11 7.64
CA GLU A 99 -23.31 -12.21 6.50
C GLU A 99 -24.76 -11.89 6.92
N GLN A 100 -25.19 -12.40 8.08
CA GLN A 100 -26.53 -12.12 8.58
C GLN A 100 -26.72 -10.63 8.90
N LEU A 101 -25.73 -9.96 9.51
CA LEU A 101 -25.79 -8.51 9.80
C LEU A 101 -25.92 -7.67 8.52
N VAL A 102 -25.22 -8.03 7.46
CA VAL A 102 -25.32 -7.34 6.18
C VAL A 102 -26.69 -7.58 5.54
N LYS A 103 -27.20 -8.84 5.52
CA LYS A 103 -28.52 -9.18 4.99
C LYS A 103 -29.67 -8.49 5.75
N ASP A 104 -29.51 -8.31 7.04
CA ASP A 104 -30.49 -7.61 7.90
C ASP A 104 -30.45 -6.07 7.73
N GLY A 105 -29.57 -5.55 6.87
CA GLY A 105 -29.41 -4.11 6.64
C GLY A 105 -28.84 -3.34 7.83
N LYS A 106 -28.13 -4.02 8.74
CA LYS A 106 -27.56 -3.39 9.95
C LYS A 106 -26.25 -2.64 9.68
N ILE A 107 -25.73 -2.71 8.48
CA ILE A 107 -24.48 -2.02 8.09
C ILE A 107 -24.81 -1.00 7.01
N THR A 108 -24.48 0.26 7.24
CA THR A 108 -24.64 1.34 6.26
C THR A 108 -23.29 2.00 6.00
N VAL A 109 -22.89 2.07 4.74
CA VAL A 109 -21.65 2.73 4.31
C VAL A 109 -21.99 3.97 3.49
N LYS A 110 -21.40 5.10 3.87
CA LYS A 110 -21.56 6.40 3.19
C LYS A 110 -20.20 6.98 2.82
N MET A 111 -20.16 7.68 1.72
CA MET A 111 -18.99 8.48 1.35
C MET A 111 -19.15 9.90 1.88
N SER A 112 -18.08 10.48 2.46
CA SER A 112 -18.04 11.85 2.97
C SER A 112 -17.67 12.85 1.88
N LYS A 113 -16.42 12.82 1.45
CA LYS A 113 -15.87 13.75 0.46
C LYS A 113 -14.77 13.13 -0.39
N ILE A 114 -14.50 13.73 -1.55
CA ILE A 114 -13.39 13.38 -2.43
C ILE A 114 -12.13 14.03 -1.86
N THR A 115 -11.19 13.22 -1.36
CA THR A 115 -9.91 13.68 -0.82
C THR A 115 -8.92 12.54 -0.69
N SER A 116 -7.63 12.84 -0.82
CA SER A 116 -6.53 11.89 -0.59
C SER A 116 -6.21 11.66 0.89
N ARG A 117 -6.76 12.46 1.80
CA ARG A 117 -6.54 12.31 3.26
C ARG A 117 -7.44 11.20 3.80
N ILE A 118 -6.85 10.29 4.56
CA ILE A 118 -7.57 9.21 5.23
C ILE A 118 -8.61 9.79 6.19
N PHE A 119 -9.85 9.32 6.08
CA PHE A 119 -10.93 9.60 7.01
C PHE A 119 -11.85 8.40 7.14
N ILE A 120 -12.05 7.96 8.39
CA ILE A 120 -13.02 6.95 8.78
C ILE A 120 -13.79 7.50 9.99
N GLU A 121 -15.10 7.48 9.93
CA GLU A 121 -15.97 7.63 11.10
C GLU A 121 -16.84 6.39 11.21
N ALA A 122 -16.73 5.70 12.32
CA ALA A 122 -17.50 4.49 12.62
C ALA A 122 -18.42 4.76 13.81
N CYS A 123 -19.73 4.81 13.56
CA CYS A 123 -20.76 4.90 14.58
C CYS A 123 -21.38 3.52 14.79
N VAL A 124 -21.36 3.02 16.03
CA VAL A 124 -21.93 1.74 16.43
C VAL A 124 -23.04 2.00 17.44
N LYS A 125 -24.26 1.60 17.10
CA LYS A 125 -25.43 1.67 17.95
C LYS A 125 -25.85 0.27 18.40
N THR A 126 -26.09 0.12 19.70
CA THR A 126 -26.54 -1.12 20.35
C THR A 126 -27.71 -0.85 21.27
N THR A 127 -28.32 -1.89 21.81
CA THR A 127 -29.34 -1.76 22.86
C THR A 127 -28.82 -1.09 24.15
N GLY A 128 -27.49 -1.02 24.32
CA GLY A 128 -26.84 -0.41 25.50
C GLY A 128 -26.26 0.99 25.25
N GLY A 129 -26.45 1.56 24.06
CA GLY A 129 -25.98 2.92 23.73
C GLY A 129 -25.37 3.07 22.35
N GLU A 130 -24.70 4.19 22.17
CA GLU A 130 -24.05 4.55 20.89
C GLU A 130 -22.62 5.03 21.14
N ALA A 131 -21.69 4.60 20.27
CA ALA A 131 -20.31 5.09 20.29
C ALA A 131 -19.81 5.39 18.88
N MET A 132 -18.93 6.39 18.80
CA MET A 132 -18.30 6.85 17.57
C MET A 132 -16.79 6.88 17.71
N VAL A 133 -16.09 6.42 16.69
CA VAL A 133 -14.62 6.50 16.56
C VAL A 133 -14.28 7.16 15.24
N GLN A 134 -13.40 8.18 15.28
CA GLN A 134 -12.82 8.78 14.08
C GLN A 134 -11.33 8.46 13.95
N ILE A 135 -10.94 8.07 12.75
CA ILE A 135 -9.53 7.90 12.32
C ILE A 135 -9.23 8.93 11.23
N ARG A 136 -8.07 9.61 11.32
CA ARG A 136 -7.62 10.59 10.33
C ARG A 136 -6.13 10.45 10.03
N ASP A 137 -5.75 10.77 8.78
CA ASP A 137 -4.39 10.95 8.27
C ASP A 137 -3.52 9.69 8.22
N ALA A 138 -3.71 8.73 9.11
CA ALA A 138 -3.12 7.41 9.08
C ALA A 138 -4.16 6.37 9.49
N HIS A 139 -4.04 5.14 9.00
CA HIS A 139 -5.04 4.07 9.16
C HIS A 139 -5.31 3.65 10.61
N THR A 140 -4.42 3.97 11.55
CA THR A 140 -4.54 3.66 12.99
C THR A 140 -4.61 4.89 13.88
N ASN A 141 -4.54 6.11 13.32
CA ASN A 141 -4.55 7.31 14.11
C ASN A 141 -5.98 7.70 14.53
N ILE A 142 -6.44 7.17 15.66
CA ILE A 142 -7.69 7.60 16.26
C ILE A 142 -7.52 9.04 16.78
N VAL A 143 -8.40 9.92 16.33
CA VAL A 143 -8.41 11.36 16.70
C VAL A 143 -9.61 11.72 17.58
N ARG A 144 -10.71 10.99 17.52
CA ARG A 144 -11.88 11.23 18.37
C ARG A 144 -12.55 9.92 18.76
N ILE A 145 -13.00 9.85 20.00
CA ILE A 145 -13.87 8.81 20.55
C ILE A 145 -14.97 9.49 21.33
N GLU A 146 -16.21 9.11 21.05
CA GLU A 146 -17.39 9.55 21.77
C GLU A 146 -18.24 8.33 22.13
N ALA A 147 -18.77 8.28 23.35
CA ALA A 147 -19.67 7.22 23.79
C ALA A 147 -20.80 7.80 24.63
N ASN A 148 -22.04 7.50 24.26
CA ASN A 148 -23.26 7.96 24.96
C ASN A 148 -23.31 9.49 25.17
N GLY A 149 -22.77 10.25 24.20
CA GLY A 149 -22.72 11.73 24.25
C GLY A 149 -21.55 12.31 25.04
N GLU A 150 -20.68 11.46 25.59
CA GLU A 150 -19.47 11.90 26.29
C GLU A 150 -18.25 11.74 25.35
N VAL A 151 -17.44 12.80 25.21
CA VAL A 151 -16.18 12.79 24.46
C VAL A 151 -15.09 12.19 25.34
N LEU A 152 -14.62 10.98 24.97
CA LEU A 152 -13.60 10.24 25.73
C LEU A 152 -12.17 10.54 25.24
N LEU A 153 -12.04 10.89 23.97
CA LEU A 153 -10.78 11.30 23.33
C LEU A 153 -11.09 12.36 22.28
N GLU A 154 -10.33 13.44 22.28
CA GLU A 154 -10.28 14.42 21.21
C GLU A 154 -8.84 14.92 21.07
N LYS A 155 -8.23 14.63 19.92
CA LYS A 155 -6.94 15.21 19.57
C LYS A 155 -7.21 16.49 18.77
N GLU A 156 -6.58 17.58 19.19
CA GLU A 156 -6.61 18.82 18.41
C GLU A 156 -6.19 18.52 16.96
N GLU A 157 -6.96 19.03 16.01
CA GLU A 157 -6.48 19.04 14.64
C GLU A 157 -5.20 19.88 14.66
N ALA A 158 -4.11 19.31 14.12
CA ALA A 158 -2.95 20.14 13.82
C ALA A 158 -3.49 21.26 12.92
N SER A 159 -3.60 22.46 13.49
CA SER A 159 -4.19 23.60 12.81
C SER A 159 -3.39 23.85 11.54
N VAL A 160 -3.97 23.59 10.39
CA VAL A 160 -3.49 24.08 9.10
C VAL A 160 -3.91 25.55 9.00
N GLU A 161 -3.66 26.31 10.07
CA GLU A 161 -3.72 27.77 10.03
C GLU A 161 -2.34 28.29 9.68
N GLY A 162 -2.22 28.72 8.44
CA GLY A 162 -1.13 29.56 7.99
C GLY A 162 0.19 28.86 7.68
N GLY A 163 0.24 28.15 6.59
CA GLY A 163 1.38 28.09 5.69
C GLY A 163 2.73 27.73 6.27
N HIS A 164 3.08 26.57 6.29
CA HIS A 164 4.30 25.82 6.02
C HIS A 164 4.05 24.44 6.62
N GLU A 165 3.41 23.54 5.85
CA GLU A 165 3.64 22.12 6.12
C GLU A 165 5.16 21.96 6.09
N GLU A 166 5.75 21.50 7.21
CA GLU A 166 7.17 21.21 7.23
C GLU A 166 7.45 20.27 6.07
N LYS A 167 8.41 20.67 5.23
CA LYS A 167 8.80 19.88 4.06
C LYS A 167 9.16 18.47 4.53
N PRO A 168 8.54 17.40 3.98
CA PRO A 168 8.86 16.04 4.37
C PRO A 168 10.36 15.79 4.37
N LEU A 169 10.87 15.09 5.37
CA LEU A 169 12.31 14.85 5.56
C LEU A 169 12.97 14.36 4.27
N ILE A 170 12.34 13.42 3.58
CA ILE A 170 12.89 12.82 2.35
C ILE A 170 13.12 13.85 1.25
N HIS A 171 12.32 14.90 1.17
CA HIS A 171 12.46 15.94 0.15
C HIS A 171 13.64 16.90 0.43
N ASN A 172 14.33 16.77 1.56
CA ASN A 172 15.57 17.49 1.82
C ASN A 172 16.78 16.82 1.15
N TYR A 173 16.60 15.63 0.60
CA TYR A 173 17.63 14.84 -0.05
C TYR A 173 17.47 14.85 -1.57
N THR A 174 18.61 14.88 -2.27
CA THR A 174 18.66 14.65 -3.72
C THR A 174 18.78 13.16 -4.02
N LEU A 175 18.49 12.75 -5.26
CA LEU A 175 18.71 11.39 -5.73
C LEU A 175 20.15 10.93 -5.47
N LYS A 176 21.11 11.81 -5.75
CA LYS A 176 22.52 11.54 -5.49
C LYS A 176 22.80 11.23 -4.02
N GLN A 177 22.27 12.03 -3.09
CA GLN A 177 22.45 11.80 -1.65
C GLN A 177 21.78 10.49 -1.19
N ILE A 178 20.63 10.16 -1.74
CA ILE A 178 19.93 8.88 -1.46
C ILE A 178 20.76 7.70 -2.00
N TYR A 179 21.34 7.83 -3.18
CA TYR A 179 22.23 6.82 -3.77
C TYR A 179 23.51 6.63 -2.94
N GLU A 180 24.17 7.73 -2.55
CA GLU A 180 25.37 7.71 -1.71
C GLU A 180 25.05 7.07 -0.33
N TYR A 181 23.92 7.44 0.28
CA TYR A 181 23.45 6.81 1.51
C TYR A 181 23.31 5.30 1.32
N ALA A 182 22.62 4.83 0.29
CA ALA A 182 22.43 3.40 0.06
C ALA A 182 23.75 2.63 -0.12
N LYS A 183 24.77 3.28 -0.71
CA LYS A 183 26.11 2.69 -0.87
C LYS A 183 26.93 2.64 0.43
N GLU A 184 26.81 3.65 1.27
CA GLU A 184 27.75 3.92 2.34
C GLU A 184 27.20 3.65 3.74
N VAL A 185 25.87 3.54 3.90
CA VAL A 185 25.27 3.28 5.22
C VAL A 185 25.86 2.02 5.83
N PRO A 186 26.22 2.01 7.13
CA PRO A 186 26.69 0.82 7.81
C PRO A 186 25.69 -0.34 7.68
N ALA A 187 26.17 -1.55 7.35
CA ALA A 187 25.30 -2.71 7.09
C ALA A 187 24.38 -3.03 8.28
N GLU A 188 24.90 -2.87 9.50
CA GLU A 188 24.16 -3.07 10.73
C GLU A 188 22.99 -2.10 10.93
N GLU A 189 23.04 -0.91 10.33
CA GLU A 189 21.95 0.06 10.39
C GLU A 189 20.76 -0.32 9.51
N ILE A 190 20.94 -1.14 8.48
CA ILE A 190 19.91 -1.56 7.53
C ILE A 190 19.54 -3.05 7.61
N GLU A 191 20.16 -3.81 8.53
CA GLU A 191 19.86 -5.23 8.71
C GLU A 191 18.39 -5.51 9.06
N PHE A 192 17.70 -4.58 9.71
CA PHE A 192 16.26 -4.71 10.03
C PHE A 192 15.37 -4.88 8.78
N ILE A 193 15.85 -4.49 7.59
CA ILE A 193 15.15 -4.69 6.31
C ILE A 193 14.93 -6.18 6.02
N LYS A 194 15.73 -7.06 6.61
CA LYS A 194 15.55 -8.53 6.57
C LYS A 194 14.09 -8.93 6.90
N ALA A 195 13.48 -8.29 7.88
CA ALA A 195 12.10 -8.57 8.29
C ALA A 195 11.07 -8.40 7.14
N ALA A 196 11.34 -7.48 6.19
CA ALA A 196 10.47 -7.31 5.03
C ALA A 196 10.52 -8.54 4.10
N TYR A 197 11.69 -9.12 3.93
CA TYR A 197 11.85 -10.33 3.11
C TYR A 197 11.25 -11.57 3.77
N GLU A 198 11.48 -11.76 5.04
CA GLU A 198 10.91 -12.87 5.81
C GLU A 198 9.37 -12.86 5.71
N MET A 199 8.78 -11.70 5.90
CA MET A 199 7.33 -11.51 5.85
C MET A 199 6.75 -11.64 4.44
N ASN A 200 7.31 -10.90 3.47
CA ASN A 200 6.80 -10.90 2.09
C ASN A 200 7.03 -12.24 1.38
N TYR A 201 8.10 -12.96 1.75
CA TYR A 201 8.36 -14.30 1.22
C TYR A 201 7.37 -15.32 1.78
N ALA A 202 7.04 -15.26 3.08
CA ALA A 202 6.00 -16.11 3.67
C ALA A 202 4.61 -15.87 3.00
N LEU A 203 4.30 -14.63 2.66
CA LEU A 203 3.09 -14.30 1.90
C LEU A 203 3.15 -14.83 0.46
N PHE A 204 4.30 -14.76 -0.19
CA PHE A 204 4.54 -15.38 -1.51
C PHE A 204 4.32 -16.90 -1.46
N GLU A 205 4.88 -17.59 -0.46
CA GLU A 205 4.70 -19.05 -0.31
C GLU A 205 3.24 -19.42 -0.12
N GLU A 206 2.49 -18.66 0.68
CA GLU A 206 1.05 -18.82 0.80
C GLU A 206 0.34 -18.65 -0.54
N GLY A 207 0.72 -17.62 -1.32
CA GLY A 207 0.17 -17.36 -2.65
C GLY A 207 0.42 -18.49 -3.65
N ILE A 208 1.61 -19.08 -3.65
CA ILE A 208 1.95 -20.19 -4.57
C ILE A 208 1.19 -21.48 -4.21
N GLN A 209 0.96 -21.75 -2.94
CA GLN A 209 0.34 -22.99 -2.47
C GLN A 209 -1.19 -22.95 -2.49
N ASN A 210 -1.78 -21.75 -2.41
CA ASN A 210 -3.22 -21.60 -2.22
C ASN A 210 -4.02 -21.85 -3.51
N PRO A 211 -5.05 -22.73 -3.49
CA PRO A 211 -5.84 -23.03 -4.68
C PRO A 211 -6.70 -21.85 -5.19
N ARG A 212 -6.91 -20.82 -4.38
CA ARG A 212 -7.69 -19.62 -4.78
C ARG A 212 -6.90 -18.66 -5.68
N THR A 213 -5.56 -18.79 -5.75
CA THR A 213 -4.71 -17.98 -6.62
C THR A 213 -4.73 -18.49 -8.05
N THR A 214 -4.66 -17.60 -9.00
CA THR A 214 -4.66 -17.87 -10.43
C THR A 214 -3.42 -17.34 -11.13
N TYR A 215 -3.04 -16.10 -10.83
CA TYR A 215 -1.81 -15.48 -11.37
C TYR A 215 -0.56 -16.20 -10.87
N ALA A 216 -0.48 -16.50 -9.58
CA ALA A 216 0.66 -17.18 -8.97
C ALA A 216 0.99 -18.49 -9.69
N ARG A 217 -0.01 -19.34 -9.94
CA ARG A 217 0.16 -20.62 -10.66
C ARG A 217 0.60 -20.42 -12.11
N TYR A 218 -0.04 -19.49 -12.82
CA TYR A 218 0.31 -19.20 -14.20
C TYR A 218 1.72 -18.63 -14.34
N LEU A 219 2.11 -17.69 -13.46
CA LEU A 219 3.44 -17.13 -13.46
C LEU A 219 4.51 -18.17 -13.12
N LEU A 220 4.23 -19.10 -12.21
CA LEU A 220 5.13 -20.22 -11.91
C LEU A 220 5.34 -21.10 -13.14
N GLU A 221 4.27 -21.45 -13.87
CA GLU A 221 4.35 -22.18 -15.13
C GLU A 221 5.20 -21.42 -16.17
N LYS A 222 4.95 -20.11 -16.33
CA LYS A 222 5.73 -19.24 -17.23
C LYS A 222 7.21 -19.15 -16.85
N ASN A 223 7.52 -19.30 -15.56
CA ASN A 223 8.90 -19.33 -15.04
C ASN A 223 9.53 -20.76 -15.10
N GLY A 224 8.94 -21.64 -15.91
CA GLY A 224 9.43 -23.02 -16.10
C GLY A 224 9.20 -23.94 -14.90
N GLY A 225 8.21 -23.66 -14.04
CA GLY A 225 7.91 -24.40 -12.82
C GLY A 225 8.91 -24.17 -11.70
N LYS A 226 9.80 -23.19 -11.83
CA LYS A 226 10.84 -22.84 -10.85
C LYS A 226 10.47 -21.54 -10.15
N ILE A 227 10.68 -21.47 -8.82
CA ILE A 227 10.56 -20.22 -8.06
C ILE A 227 11.63 -19.23 -8.52
N ILE A 228 12.88 -19.69 -8.60
CA ILE A 228 14.03 -18.95 -9.13
C ILE A 228 14.47 -19.66 -10.41
N SER A 229 14.40 -19.00 -11.55
CA SER A 229 14.94 -19.44 -12.85
C SER A 229 16.15 -18.59 -13.23
N ASP A 230 16.66 -18.75 -14.44
CA ASP A 230 17.76 -17.93 -14.99
C ASP A 230 17.21 -16.61 -15.60
N ASP A 231 15.88 -16.44 -15.67
CA ASP A 231 15.20 -15.25 -16.22
C ASP A 231 14.82 -14.32 -15.06
N GLU A 232 15.54 -13.20 -14.95
CA GLU A 232 15.34 -12.22 -13.87
C GLU A 232 13.93 -11.63 -13.90
N LEU A 233 13.43 -11.27 -15.08
CA LEU A 233 12.12 -10.65 -15.23
C LEU A 233 10.98 -11.61 -14.84
N LYS A 234 11.02 -12.86 -15.30
CA LYS A 234 10.00 -13.85 -14.96
C LYS A 234 10.03 -14.21 -13.48
N THR A 235 11.22 -14.39 -12.91
CA THR A 235 11.42 -14.65 -11.48
C THR A 235 10.90 -13.49 -10.64
N ALA A 236 11.28 -12.26 -10.97
CA ALA A 236 10.83 -11.05 -10.29
C ALA A 236 9.31 -10.88 -10.36
N SER A 237 8.72 -11.10 -11.55
CA SER A 237 7.28 -11.02 -11.75
C SER A 237 6.52 -12.08 -10.94
N LEU A 238 7.03 -13.31 -10.88
CA LEU A 238 6.45 -14.39 -10.08
C LEU A 238 6.47 -14.05 -8.59
N LEU A 239 7.64 -13.72 -8.04
CA LEU A 239 7.82 -13.43 -6.61
C LEU A 239 6.94 -12.26 -6.15
N CYS A 240 6.92 -11.19 -6.94
CA CYS A 240 6.12 -10.00 -6.67
C CYS A 240 4.61 -10.31 -6.72
N ASN A 241 4.17 -10.88 -7.83
CA ASN A 241 2.73 -10.93 -8.12
C ASN A 241 2.00 -12.08 -7.43
N ALA A 242 2.69 -13.15 -7.04
CA ALA A 242 2.10 -14.17 -6.19
C ALA A 242 1.82 -13.61 -4.77
N ALA A 243 2.74 -12.82 -4.22
CA ALA A 243 2.54 -12.15 -2.94
C ALA A 243 1.42 -11.07 -3.01
N ILE A 244 1.36 -10.30 -4.11
CA ILE A 244 0.27 -9.33 -4.31
C ILE A 244 -1.08 -10.04 -4.41
N GLU A 245 -1.19 -11.13 -5.20
CA GLU A 245 -2.44 -11.88 -5.32
C GLU A 245 -2.89 -12.43 -3.97
N ALA A 246 -1.98 -13.06 -3.22
CA ALA A 246 -2.26 -13.57 -1.88
C ALA A 246 -2.84 -12.48 -0.96
N ARG A 247 -2.21 -11.29 -0.97
CA ARG A 247 -2.64 -10.16 -0.17
C ARG A 247 -4.04 -9.67 -0.56
N VAL A 248 -4.32 -9.45 -1.85
CA VAL A 248 -5.57 -8.82 -2.28
C VAL A 248 -6.78 -9.74 -2.23
N ILE A 249 -6.57 -11.06 -2.18
CA ILE A 249 -7.65 -12.04 -1.93
C ILE A 249 -7.83 -12.38 -0.45
N GLY A 250 -7.06 -11.75 0.44
CA GLY A 250 -7.21 -11.86 1.88
C GLY A 250 -6.67 -13.17 2.46
N LEU A 251 -5.51 -13.67 1.98
CA LEU A 251 -4.84 -14.81 2.62
C LEU A 251 -4.21 -14.42 3.96
N ASP A 252 -4.05 -15.41 4.84
CA ASP A 252 -3.67 -15.26 6.24
C ASP A 252 -2.15 -15.12 6.43
N LYS A 253 -1.54 -14.17 5.74
CA LYS A 253 -0.15 -13.76 5.99
C LYS A 253 -0.01 -12.26 5.80
N PRO A 254 0.68 -11.57 6.72
CA PRO A 254 0.93 -10.14 6.58
C PRO A 254 1.95 -9.85 5.49
N ALA A 255 1.88 -8.63 4.95
CA ALA A 255 2.95 -8.03 4.15
C ALA A 255 3.68 -6.96 4.97
N MET A 256 4.97 -6.79 4.77
CA MET A 256 5.67 -5.60 5.26
C MET A 256 5.27 -4.42 4.39
N SER A 257 4.63 -3.43 4.97
CA SER A 257 4.24 -2.21 4.27
C SER A 257 5.36 -1.17 4.24
N ILE A 258 5.33 -0.32 3.24
CA ILE A 258 6.04 0.96 3.18
C ILE A 258 5.06 2.01 2.64
N THR A 259 5.15 3.24 3.09
CA THR A 259 4.22 4.33 2.75
C THR A 259 2.73 3.96 2.96
N GLY A 260 2.48 3.17 4.01
CA GLY A 260 1.14 2.75 4.42
C GLY A 260 0.49 1.67 3.55
N SER A 261 1.24 0.98 2.66
CA SER A 261 0.71 -0.07 1.80
C SER A 261 1.61 -1.31 1.72
N GLY A 262 1.06 -2.50 2.01
CA GLY A 262 1.77 -3.76 1.83
C GLY A 262 2.11 -4.04 0.35
N ALA A 263 1.30 -3.59 -0.61
CA ALA A 263 1.64 -3.73 -2.02
C ALA A 263 2.85 -2.87 -2.43
N HIS A 264 3.03 -1.69 -1.84
CA HIS A 264 4.26 -0.91 -2.02
C HIS A 264 5.48 -1.68 -1.52
N GLY A 265 5.39 -2.24 -0.31
CA GLY A 265 6.48 -3.03 0.27
C GLY A 265 6.81 -4.28 -0.55
N ILE A 266 5.82 -5.00 -1.07
CA ILE A 266 6.03 -6.17 -1.93
C ILE A 266 6.74 -5.77 -3.24
N ILE A 267 6.25 -4.75 -3.95
CA ILE A 267 6.83 -4.29 -5.23
C ILE A 267 8.25 -3.75 -5.04
N ALA A 268 8.48 -3.04 -3.93
CA ALA A 268 9.79 -2.46 -3.64
C ALA A 268 10.85 -3.49 -3.21
N THR A 269 10.47 -4.75 -2.91
CA THR A 269 11.38 -5.77 -2.35
C THR A 269 11.46 -7.04 -3.18
N MET A 270 10.33 -7.71 -3.44
CA MET A 270 10.34 -9.09 -3.95
C MET A 270 11.00 -9.25 -5.33
N PRO A 271 10.89 -8.29 -6.28
CA PRO A 271 11.66 -8.34 -7.51
C PRO A 271 13.17 -8.32 -7.30
N LEU A 272 13.64 -7.49 -6.35
CA LEU A 272 15.07 -7.35 -6.03
C LEU A 272 15.62 -8.65 -5.43
N TYR A 273 14.84 -9.33 -4.60
CA TYR A 273 15.20 -10.64 -4.06
C TYR A 273 15.48 -11.65 -5.18
N GLY A 274 14.59 -11.71 -6.18
CA GLY A 274 14.76 -12.59 -7.34
C GLY A 274 16.08 -12.34 -8.08
N VAL A 275 16.36 -11.06 -8.39
CA VAL A 275 17.59 -10.65 -9.06
C VAL A 275 18.84 -11.00 -8.23
N CYS A 276 18.83 -10.70 -6.94
CA CYS A 276 19.97 -11.03 -6.05
C CYS A 276 20.22 -12.54 -5.99
N LYS A 277 19.18 -13.38 -5.90
CA LYS A 277 19.34 -14.83 -5.89
C LYS A 277 19.90 -15.37 -7.21
N ILE A 278 19.47 -14.87 -8.34
CA ILE A 278 20.00 -15.27 -9.66
C ILE A 278 21.46 -14.87 -9.82
N ARG A 279 21.80 -13.65 -9.40
CA ARG A 279 23.16 -13.09 -9.54
C ARG A 279 24.13 -13.53 -8.44
N GLY A 280 23.66 -14.21 -7.39
CA GLY A 280 24.48 -14.58 -6.25
C GLY A 280 24.99 -13.40 -5.43
N LEU A 281 24.22 -12.30 -5.39
CA LEU A 281 24.56 -11.12 -4.60
C LEU A 281 24.27 -11.33 -3.11
N SER A 282 25.01 -10.61 -2.25
CA SER A 282 24.87 -10.71 -0.80
C SER A 282 23.55 -10.14 -0.28
N ASP A 283 23.12 -10.57 0.90
CA ASP A 283 21.96 -9.99 1.60
C ASP A 283 22.20 -8.50 1.93
N GLU A 284 23.44 -8.11 2.24
CA GLU A 284 23.80 -6.70 2.40
C GLU A 284 23.50 -5.88 1.14
N THR A 285 23.90 -6.37 -0.05
CA THR A 285 23.61 -5.71 -1.33
C THR A 285 22.09 -5.59 -1.56
N LEU A 286 21.34 -6.64 -1.21
CA LEU A 286 19.90 -6.64 -1.27
C LEU A 286 19.29 -5.57 -0.36
N TYR A 287 19.76 -5.45 0.89
CA TYR A 287 19.22 -4.44 1.83
C TYR A 287 19.56 -3.02 1.40
N ARG A 288 20.74 -2.77 0.84
CA ARG A 288 21.13 -1.49 0.25
C ARG A 288 20.22 -1.09 -0.91
N ALA A 289 20.00 -2.00 -1.84
CA ALA A 289 19.07 -1.81 -2.96
C ALA A 289 17.63 -1.55 -2.48
N THR A 290 17.21 -2.23 -1.41
CA THR A 290 15.88 -2.06 -0.82
C THR A 290 15.74 -0.71 -0.13
N ALA A 291 16.74 -0.27 0.61
CA ALA A 291 16.73 1.07 1.23
C ALA A 291 16.57 2.15 0.16
N LEU A 292 17.30 2.05 -0.95
CA LEU A 292 17.15 2.94 -2.10
C LEU A 292 15.72 2.88 -2.68
N SER A 293 15.20 1.68 -2.92
CA SER A 293 13.85 1.46 -3.46
C SER A 293 12.78 2.10 -2.56
N TYR A 294 12.88 1.91 -1.25
CA TYR A 294 11.96 2.48 -0.28
C TYR A 294 11.99 4.01 -0.27
N LEU A 295 13.19 4.60 -0.25
CA LEU A 295 13.35 6.06 -0.20
C LEU A 295 12.81 6.73 -1.46
N ILE A 296 13.02 6.17 -2.65
CA ILE A 296 12.43 6.69 -3.90
C ILE A 296 10.89 6.54 -3.89
N CYS A 297 10.37 5.41 -3.41
CA CYS A 297 8.93 5.23 -3.22
C CYS A 297 8.35 6.30 -2.29
N MET A 298 8.99 6.53 -1.14
CA MET A 298 8.58 7.56 -0.18
C MET A 298 8.64 8.96 -0.79
N TYR A 299 9.69 9.27 -1.55
CA TYR A 299 9.86 10.57 -2.21
C TYR A 299 8.65 10.94 -3.08
N ILE A 300 8.22 10.02 -3.93
CA ILE A 300 7.06 10.23 -4.81
C ILE A 300 5.76 10.25 -3.99
N LYS A 301 5.64 9.36 -2.99
CA LYS A 301 4.42 9.22 -2.20
C LYS A 301 4.12 10.44 -1.33
N GLU A 302 5.12 11.12 -0.83
CA GLU A 302 4.90 12.34 -0.05
C GLU A 302 4.27 13.49 -0.89
N TYR A 303 4.51 13.53 -2.21
CA TYR A 303 3.79 14.44 -3.10
C TYR A 303 2.40 13.95 -3.51
N SER A 304 2.23 12.63 -3.71
CA SER A 304 0.99 12.08 -4.26
C SER A 304 -0.17 11.96 -3.25
N GLY A 305 0.11 12.18 -1.96
CA GLY A 305 -0.83 11.94 -0.88
C GLY A 305 -1.02 10.45 -0.56
N LYS A 306 -1.69 10.15 0.54
CA LYS A 306 -1.83 8.76 1.05
C LYS A 306 -2.73 7.91 0.16
N LEU A 307 -3.92 8.41 -0.18
CA LEU A 307 -4.90 7.72 -1.02
C LEU A 307 -5.32 8.62 -2.19
N SER A 308 -5.15 8.15 -3.42
CA SER A 308 -5.49 8.91 -4.63
C SER A 308 -5.86 7.96 -5.77
N ALA A 309 -6.34 8.50 -6.89
CA ALA A 309 -6.54 7.73 -8.12
C ALA A 309 -5.23 7.30 -8.80
N PHE A 310 -4.11 7.79 -8.35
CA PHE A 310 -2.76 7.41 -8.77
C PHE A 310 -2.38 6.05 -8.16
N CYS A 311 -1.92 5.11 -8.98
CA CYS A 311 -1.49 3.79 -8.49
C CYS A 311 -0.09 3.86 -7.86
N GLY A 312 -0.02 4.21 -6.56
CA GLY A 312 1.26 4.28 -5.83
C GLY A 312 2.08 3.00 -5.91
N CYS A 313 1.42 1.84 -5.95
CA CYS A 313 2.09 0.53 -6.08
C CYS A 313 2.87 0.42 -7.38
N GLY A 314 2.19 0.64 -8.52
CA GLY A 314 2.84 0.54 -9.83
C GLY A 314 3.80 1.68 -10.10
N ILE A 315 3.45 2.90 -9.71
CA ILE A 315 4.21 4.11 -10.08
C ILE A 315 5.31 4.40 -9.06
N ALA A 316 4.98 4.69 -7.80
CA ALA A 316 5.98 5.09 -6.81
C ALA A 316 6.90 3.92 -6.40
N ALA A 317 6.32 2.79 -5.96
CA ALA A 317 7.12 1.62 -5.61
C ALA A 317 7.78 0.99 -6.85
N GLY A 318 7.10 1.01 -8.01
CA GLY A 318 7.70 0.58 -9.28
C GLY A 318 8.91 1.41 -9.69
N THR A 319 8.88 2.74 -9.51
CA THR A 319 10.03 3.62 -9.79
C THR A 319 11.17 3.36 -8.79
N GLY A 320 10.85 3.15 -7.50
CA GLY A 320 11.84 2.76 -6.50
C GLY A 320 12.52 1.43 -6.86
N MET A 321 11.74 0.41 -7.23
CA MET A 321 12.25 -0.87 -7.74
C MET A 321 13.14 -0.67 -8.97
N ALA A 322 12.74 0.15 -9.92
CA ALA A 322 13.51 0.41 -11.15
C ALA A 322 14.89 1.01 -10.85
N CYS A 323 14.97 2.01 -9.96
CA CYS A 323 16.25 2.57 -9.50
C CYS A 323 17.10 1.53 -8.76
N ALA A 324 16.49 0.68 -7.94
CA ALA A 324 17.19 -0.41 -7.25
C ALA A 324 17.69 -1.49 -8.22
N LEU A 325 16.99 -1.77 -9.32
CA LEU A 325 17.49 -2.63 -10.40
C LEU A 325 18.75 -2.05 -11.03
N VAL A 326 18.77 -0.74 -11.33
CA VAL A 326 19.98 -0.05 -11.81
C VAL A 326 21.14 -0.25 -10.83
N PHE A 327 20.90 -0.08 -9.52
CA PHE A 327 21.89 -0.31 -8.48
C PHE A 327 22.44 -1.74 -8.49
N LEU A 328 21.56 -2.76 -8.54
CA LEU A 328 21.97 -4.18 -8.57
C LEU A 328 22.72 -4.57 -9.84
N HIS A 329 22.53 -3.84 -10.94
CA HIS A 329 23.23 -4.03 -12.19
C HIS A 329 24.52 -3.17 -12.30
N GLY A 330 24.89 -2.44 -11.24
CA GLY A 330 26.10 -1.66 -11.15
C GLY A 330 26.02 -0.28 -11.81
N GLY A 331 24.81 0.23 -12.07
CA GLY A 331 24.61 1.58 -12.57
C GLY A 331 24.75 2.65 -11.49
N ASP A 332 24.88 3.89 -11.94
CA ASP A 332 25.08 5.08 -11.12
C ASP A 332 23.80 5.93 -10.97
N GLU A 333 23.89 7.04 -10.26
CA GLU A 333 22.78 7.98 -10.07
C GLU A 333 22.31 8.63 -11.38
N HIS A 334 23.17 8.73 -12.41
CA HIS A 334 22.77 9.26 -13.72
C HIS A 334 21.87 8.26 -14.46
N ALA A 335 22.21 6.97 -14.42
CA ALA A 335 21.34 5.93 -14.95
C ALA A 335 20.02 5.85 -14.20
N MET A 336 20.01 6.07 -12.87
CA MET A 336 18.77 6.16 -12.08
C MET A 336 17.92 7.37 -12.48
N ALA A 337 18.50 8.54 -12.70
CA ALA A 337 17.78 9.73 -13.16
C ALA A 337 17.09 9.48 -14.52
N ARG A 338 17.80 8.86 -15.47
CA ARG A 338 17.22 8.42 -16.75
C ARG A 338 16.10 7.39 -16.57
N THR A 339 16.27 6.47 -15.62
CA THR A 339 15.25 5.46 -15.27
C THR A 339 13.99 6.12 -14.73
N ILE A 340 14.12 7.11 -13.85
CA ILE A 340 12.98 7.89 -13.33
C ILE A 340 12.23 8.56 -14.48
N ASN A 341 12.93 9.16 -15.43
CA ASN A 341 12.33 9.79 -16.61
C ASN A 341 11.59 8.77 -17.49
N ASN A 342 12.15 7.58 -17.70
CA ASN A 342 11.49 6.49 -18.44
C ASN A 342 10.23 6.01 -17.72
N MET A 343 10.28 5.82 -16.41
CA MET A 343 9.14 5.43 -15.59
C MET A 343 8.05 6.52 -15.59
N SER A 344 8.44 7.78 -15.42
CA SER A 344 7.52 8.92 -15.47
C SER A 344 6.75 8.97 -16.79
N SER A 345 7.47 8.81 -17.90
CA SER A 345 6.88 8.90 -19.25
C SER A 345 6.01 7.70 -19.63
N SER A 346 6.17 6.55 -18.94
CA SER A 346 5.49 5.30 -19.34
C SER A 346 4.29 4.95 -18.46
N ILE A 347 4.37 5.08 -17.13
CA ILE A 347 3.35 4.51 -16.23
C ILE A 347 2.65 5.50 -15.31
N THR A 348 2.98 6.80 -15.35
CA THR A 348 2.37 7.79 -14.42
C THR A 348 0.85 7.87 -14.55
N GLY A 349 0.29 7.53 -15.71
CA GLY A 349 -1.15 7.45 -15.95
C GLY A 349 -1.84 6.20 -15.38
N MET A 350 -1.16 5.29 -14.69
CA MET A 350 -1.77 4.09 -14.13
C MET A 350 -2.71 4.46 -12.97
N ILE A 351 -4.01 4.22 -13.14
CA ILE A 351 -5.01 4.56 -12.14
C ILE A 351 -5.13 3.50 -11.03
N CYS A 352 -5.45 3.97 -9.81
CA CYS A 352 -5.86 3.13 -8.70
C CYS A 352 -7.39 3.11 -8.60
N HIS A 353 -8.00 1.96 -8.86
CA HIS A 353 -9.44 1.73 -8.72
C HIS A 353 -9.79 0.82 -7.53
N GLY A 354 -8.95 0.81 -6.50
CA GLY A 354 -9.14 0.03 -5.27
C GLY A 354 -8.24 -1.20 -5.14
N GLY A 355 -8.25 -1.79 -3.94
CA GLY A 355 -7.53 -3.02 -3.63
C GLY A 355 -8.30 -4.25 -4.13
N ASN A 356 -7.84 -4.88 -5.20
CA ASN A 356 -8.50 -6.04 -5.80
C ASN A 356 -7.54 -6.85 -6.68
N LYS A 357 -8.01 -7.92 -7.31
CA LYS A 357 -7.18 -8.76 -8.21
C LYS A 357 -6.49 -7.98 -9.33
N GLY A 358 -7.04 -6.83 -9.75
CA GLY A 358 -6.39 -5.94 -10.71
C GLY A 358 -5.04 -5.40 -10.23
N CYS A 359 -4.78 -5.36 -8.92
CA CYS A 359 -3.47 -4.99 -8.39
C CYS A 359 -2.38 -5.97 -8.81
N THR A 360 -2.70 -7.26 -8.95
CA THR A 360 -1.76 -8.27 -9.47
C THR A 360 -1.36 -7.95 -10.91
N MET A 361 -2.33 -7.61 -11.78
CA MET A 361 -2.02 -7.22 -13.15
C MET A 361 -1.20 -5.93 -13.22
N LYS A 362 -1.49 -4.95 -12.36
CA LYS A 362 -0.68 -3.73 -12.25
C LYS A 362 0.74 -4.01 -11.76
N GLY A 363 0.91 -4.97 -10.86
CA GLY A 363 2.23 -5.43 -10.43
C GLY A 363 3.01 -6.06 -11.59
N VAL A 364 2.38 -6.88 -12.43
CA VAL A 364 3.01 -7.42 -13.66
C VAL A 364 3.48 -6.28 -14.57
N VAL A 365 2.62 -5.28 -14.81
CA VAL A 365 2.97 -4.12 -15.65
C VAL A 365 4.10 -3.30 -15.03
N ALA A 366 4.05 -3.05 -13.72
CA ALA A 366 5.09 -2.29 -13.02
C ALA A 366 6.46 -2.98 -13.08
N VAL A 367 6.51 -4.31 -12.87
CA VAL A 367 7.76 -5.08 -12.98
C VAL A 367 8.31 -5.01 -14.40
N ASN A 368 7.48 -5.21 -15.43
CA ASN A 368 7.92 -5.10 -16.82
C ASN A 368 8.45 -3.69 -17.14
N ALA A 369 7.72 -2.63 -16.73
CA ALA A 369 8.13 -1.25 -16.97
C ALA A 369 9.46 -0.93 -16.26
N ALA A 370 9.64 -1.40 -15.02
CA ALA A 370 10.86 -1.18 -14.25
C ALA A 370 12.08 -1.84 -14.90
N PHE A 371 11.98 -3.09 -15.31
CA PHE A 371 13.07 -3.80 -15.99
C PHE A 371 13.44 -3.12 -17.33
N GLN A 372 12.43 -2.77 -18.14
CA GLN A 372 12.69 -2.06 -19.40
C GLN A 372 13.30 -0.67 -19.17
N SER A 373 12.75 0.10 -18.21
CA SER A 373 13.22 1.45 -17.93
C SER A 373 14.67 1.45 -17.44
N ALA A 374 15.02 0.50 -16.56
CA ALA A 374 16.37 0.34 -16.05
C ALA A 374 17.35 -0.11 -17.15
N ASP A 375 16.98 -1.13 -17.93
CA ASP A 375 17.82 -1.62 -19.04
C ASP A 375 18.10 -0.54 -20.08
N PHE A 376 17.09 0.16 -20.54
CA PHE A 376 17.23 1.27 -21.49
C PHE A 376 18.10 2.39 -20.92
N ALA A 377 17.87 2.79 -19.67
CA ALA A 377 18.65 3.85 -19.03
C ALA A 377 20.15 3.49 -18.88
N MET A 378 20.45 2.23 -18.58
CA MET A 378 21.81 1.70 -18.52
C MET A 378 22.52 1.75 -19.89
N HIS A 379 21.76 1.75 -20.99
CA HIS A 379 22.25 1.88 -22.35
C HIS A 379 22.07 3.31 -22.93
N GLU A 380 21.87 4.31 -22.06
CA GLU A 380 21.68 5.72 -22.42
C GLU A 380 20.44 5.98 -23.30
N ILE A 381 19.43 5.10 -23.23
CA ILE A 381 18.14 5.26 -23.91
C ILE A 381 17.13 5.75 -22.88
N PHE A 382 16.68 6.97 -23.02
CA PHE A 382 15.77 7.61 -22.07
C PHE A 382 14.98 8.76 -22.70
N ILE A 383 13.96 9.22 -21.99
CA ILE A 383 13.16 10.38 -22.38
C ILE A 383 13.75 11.62 -21.69
N ASP A 384 14.14 12.61 -22.49
CA ASP A 384 14.74 13.85 -21.98
C ASP A 384 13.76 14.68 -21.12
N ASP A 385 14.33 15.61 -20.37
CA ASP A 385 13.64 16.55 -19.48
C ASP A 385 12.73 17.55 -20.21
N ILE A 386 12.95 17.77 -21.47
CA ILE A 386 12.09 18.63 -22.32
C ILE A 386 10.78 17.96 -22.72
N HIS A 387 10.61 16.67 -22.46
CA HIS A 387 9.44 15.90 -22.88
C HIS A 387 8.46 15.62 -21.74
N GLY A 388 7.16 15.82 -22.03
CA GLY A 388 6.08 15.43 -21.16
C GLY A 388 6.13 16.12 -19.80
N ILE A 389 6.08 15.32 -18.73
CA ILE A 389 6.13 15.79 -17.34
C ILE A 389 7.51 15.63 -16.70
N ASN A 390 8.52 15.23 -17.45
CA ASN A 390 9.88 15.13 -16.94
C ASN A 390 10.40 16.51 -16.52
N GLY A 391 11.11 16.58 -15.42
CA GLY A 391 11.71 17.81 -14.88
C GLY A 391 13.18 17.91 -15.23
N PHE A 392 13.77 19.08 -15.01
CA PHE A 392 15.19 19.31 -15.24
C PHE A 392 16.07 18.54 -14.24
N THR A 393 15.48 18.11 -13.13
CA THR A 393 16.12 17.24 -12.14
C THR A 393 15.26 16.00 -11.89
N PRO A 394 15.84 14.88 -11.43
CA PRO A 394 15.06 13.71 -11.05
C PRO A 394 14.08 14.00 -9.90
N GLU A 395 14.44 14.92 -9.02
CA GLU A 395 13.58 15.42 -7.94
C GLU A 395 12.34 16.12 -8.49
N ASP A 396 12.50 16.97 -9.51
CA ASP A 396 11.37 17.61 -10.20
C ASP A 396 10.49 16.59 -10.91
N THR A 397 11.08 15.59 -11.58
CA THR A 397 10.32 14.52 -12.23
C THR A 397 9.47 13.77 -11.20
N MET A 398 10.04 13.38 -10.06
CA MET A 398 9.32 12.70 -8.98
C MET A 398 8.22 13.58 -8.37
N ARG A 399 8.47 14.88 -8.23
CA ARG A 399 7.47 15.86 -7.78
C ARG A 399 6.31 15.95 -8.77
N HIS A 400 6.59 16.08 -10.08
CA HIS A 400 5.57 16.16 -11.12
C HIS A 400 4.71 14.88 -11.18
N MET A 401 5.31 13.70 -11.01
CA MET A 401 4.56 12.44 -10.87
C MET A 401 3.57 12.51 -9.71
N GLY A 402 3.98 13.06 -8.57
CA GLY A 402 3.11 13.24 -7.41
C GLY A 402 2.03 14.29 -7.63
N GLU A 403 2.33 15.41 -8.31
CA GLU A 403 1.37 16.47 -8.64
C GLU A 403 0.28 15.99 -9.62
N ILE A 404 0.60 15.09 -10.54
CA ILE A 404 -0.41 14.39 -11.36
C ILE A 404 -1.39 13.62 -10.47
N ALA A 405 -0.93 13.00 -9.40
CA ALA A 405 -1.81 12.31 -8.46
C ALA A 405 -2.68 13.28 -7.67
N SER A 406 -2.05 14.29 -7.06
CA SER A 406 -2.72 15.26 -6.19
C SER A 406 -2.11 16.66 -6.40
N PRO A 407 -2.85 17.62 -6.96
CA PRO A 407 -4.32 17.60 -7.16
C PRO A 407 -4.80 17.02 -8.51
N GLY A 408 -3.91 16.62 -9.42
CA GLY A 408 -4.25 16.36 -10.84
C GLY A 408 -5.36 15.32 -11.05
N MET A 409 -5.40 14.23 -10.29
CA MET A 409 -6.37 13.13 -10.46
C MET A 409 -7.62 13.22 -9.56
N ILE A 410 -7.93 14.35 -8.95
CA ILE A 410 -9.14 14.50 -8.11
C ILE A 410 -10.42 14.21 -8.92
N GLY A 411 -10.51 14.70 -10.16
CA GLY A 411 -11.62 14.39 -11.05
C GLY A 411 -11.71 12.92 -11.45
N THR A 412 -10.57 12.26 -11.64
CA THR A 412 -10.47 10.82 -11.89
C THR A 412 -10.96 10.01 -10.68
N GLU A 413 -10.56 10.40 -9.47
CA GLU A 413 -11.04 9.79 -8.23
C GLU A 413 -12.56 9.83 -8.13
N LYS A 414 -13.16 11.01 -8.39
CA LYS A 414 -14.61 11.17 -8.42
C LYS A 414 -15.26 10.21 -9.42
N THR A 415 -14.78 10.19 -10.65
CA THR A 415 -15.33 9.32 -11.71
C THR A 415 -15.25 7.84 -11.32
N ILE A 416 -14.15 7.39 -10.71
CA ILE A 416 -14.02 6.00 -10.25
C ILE A 416 -15.06 5.69 -9.18
N VAL A 417 -15.26 6.60 -8.22
CA VAL A 417 -16.26 6.41 -7.15
C VAL A 417 -17.67 6.36 -7.72
N ASP A 418 -18.02 7.26 -8.65
CA ASP A 418 -19.32 7.26 -9.33
C ASP A 418 -19.59 5.90 -10.00
N ILE A 419 -18.61 5.36 -10.76
CA ILE A 419 -18.70 4.03 -11.39
C ILE A 419 -18.89 2.91 -10.37
N LEU A 420 -18.22 2.98 -9.21
CA LEU A 420 -18.37 1.96 -8.15
C LEU A 420 -19.75 2.02 -7.52
N GLN A 421 -20.31 3.21 -7.31
CA GLN A 421 -21.67 3.38 -6.78
C GLN A 421 -22.73 2.85 -7.74
N GLU A 422 -22.61 3.11 -9.04
CA GLU A 422 -23.49 2.54 -10.06
C GLU A 422 -23.54 1.00 -10.07
N LYS A 423 -22.47 0.33 -9.64
CA LYS A 423 -22.42 -1.14 -9.53
C LYS A 423 -23.08 -1.68 -8.27
N SER A 424 -23.39 -0.83 -7.30
CA SER A 424 -24.04 -1.20 -6.04
C SER A 424 -25.58 -1.10 -6.12
N GLU A 425 -26.09 -0.42 -7.17
CA GLU A 425 -27.51 -0.34 -7.50
C GLU A 425 -27.98 -1.57 -8.31
#